data_68031f566cd05d49e0504199bad0e06a
#
_entry.id   68031f566cd05d49e0504199bad0e06a
#
_cell.length_a   1.000
_cell.length_b   1.000
_cell.length_c   1.000
_cell.angle_alpha   90.00
_cell.angle_beta   90.00
_cell.angle_gamma   90.00
#
_symmetry.space_group_name_H-M   'P 1'
#
loop_
_entity.id
_entity.type
_entity.pdbx_description
1 polymer ?
#
loop_
_entity_poly.entity_id
_entity_poly.type
_entity_poly.pdbx_seq_one_letter_code
_entity_poly.pdbx_strand_id
1 'polypeptide(L)'
;MSELSSNVSIVSIGSNTEGAVLHVLEALWTFKNTEGVTDVVASRHYTTPSYNGCGEDYTNMVAQVTTSLSLDDFVALTKNMEVRAWRTPEMKGTGVVPLDVDVVVWNGNVVRPSDFERRHFTIGYAALNPA
;
A
#
# COMPACT_ATOMS: atom_id res chain seq x y z
N MET A 1 -19.06 23.10 3.22
CA MET A 1 -18.60 22.63 3.33
C MET A 1 -18.00 22.24 3.14
N SER A 2 -17.99 22.15 3.23
CA SER A 2 -17.21 21.81 3.13
C SER A 2 -16.45 21.55 2.73
N GLU A 3 -16.08 22.09 2.49
CA GLU A 3 -15.20 21.82 2.13
C GLU A 3 -14.38 21.17 2.71
N LEU A 4 -14.66 20.28 3.01
CA LEU A 4 -13.81 19.36 3.66
C LEU A 4 -12.75 19.03 2.70
N SER A 5 -11.51 19.25 3.11
CA SER A 5 -10.41 18.89 2.31
C SER A 5 -10.38 17.39 2.17
N SER A 6 -10.45 16.92 0.96
CA SER A 6 -10.18 15.53 0.64
C SER A 6 -8.71 15.41 0.28
N ASN A 7 -8.04 14.44 0.90
CA ASN A 7 -6.66 14.13 0.58
C ASN A 7 -6.65 12.93 -0.36
N VAL A 8 -5.67 12.88 -1.25
CA VAL A 8 -5.52 11.77 -2.20
C VAL A 8 -4.14 11.16 -1.97
N SER A 9 -4.13 9.89 -1.64
CA SER A 9 -2.89 9.14 -1.41
C SER A 9 -2.75 8.05 -2.45
N ILE A 10 -1.51 7.81 -2.90
CA ILE A 10 -1.20 6.63 -3.70
C ILE A 10 -0.38 5.73 -2.78
N VAL A 11 -0.88 4.53 -2.53
CA VAL A 11 -0.24 3.60 -1.62
C VAL A 11 0.25 2.37 -2.37
N SER A 12 1.37 1.84 -1.91
CA SER A 12 1.92 0.58 -2.38
C SER A 12 1.58 -0.50 -1.35
N ILE A 13 1.04 -1.62 -1.80
CA ILE A 13 0.66 -2.73 -0.94
C ILE A 13 1.40 -3.95 -1.43
N GLY A 14 2.03 -4.69 -0.51
CA GLY A 14 2.79 -5.87 -0.90
C GLY A 14 2.83 -6.93 0.19
N SER A 15 3.03 -8.17 -0.22
CA SER A 15 3.18 -9.31 0.68
C SER A 15 3.98 -10.39 -0.03
N ASN A 16 4.83 -11.10 0.71
CA ASN A 16 5.57 -12.22 0.14
C ASN A 16 5.41 -13.51 0.93
N THR A 17 4.38 -13.59 1.77
CA THR A 17 4.12 -14.81 2.54
C THR A 17 3.10 -15.69 1.83
N GLU A 18 2.95 -16.90 2.32
CA GLU A 18 1.87 -17.75 1.88
C GLU A 18 0.55 -17.01 2.09
N GLY A 19 -0.33 -17.06 1.11
CA GLY A 19 -1.56 -16.29 1.18
C GLY A 19 -1.39 -14.82 0.83
N ALA A 20 -0.29 -14.45 0.16
CA ALA A 20 0.00 -13.06 -0.18
C ALA A 20 -1.15 -12.36 -0.90
N VAL A 21 -1.81 -13.05 -1.84
CA VAL A 21 -2.94 -12.45 -2.57
C VAL A 21 -4.05 -12.07 -1.58
N LEU A 22 -4.34 -12.95 -0.62
CA LEU A 22 -5.39 -12.66 0.37
C LEU A 22 -5.00 -11.47 1.26
N HIS A 23 -3.73 -11.39 1.67
CA HIS A 23 -3.26 -10.26 2.49
C HIS A 23 -3.44 -8.94 1.74
N VAL A 24 -3.08 -8.92 0.46
CA VAL A 24 -3.19 -7.72 -0.35
C VAL A 24 -4.66 -7.33 -0.55
N LEU A 25 -5.53 -8.31 -0.82
CA LEU A 25 -6.95 -8.05 -0.99
C LEU A 25 -7.62 -7.61 0.31
N GLU A 26 -7.19 -8.16 1.45
CA GLU A 26 -7.70 -7.73 2.74
C GLU A 26 -7.31 -6.29 3.05
N ALA A 27 -6.10 -5.88 2.67
CA ALA A 27 -5.68 -4.50 2.83
C ALA A 27 -6.59 -3.57 2.01
N LEU A 28 -6.86 -3.94 0.77
CA LEU A 28 -7.77 -3.16 -0.07
C LEU A 28 -9.15 -3.06 0.57
N TRP A 29 -9.67 -4.18 1.05
CA TRP A 29 -10.98 -4.22 1.71
C TRP A 29 -11.00 -3.32 2.95
N THR A 30 -9.91 -3.33 3.72
CA THR A 30 -9.80 -2.50 4.92
C THR A 30 -9.89 -1.02 4.55
N PHE A 31 -9.17 -0.59 3.51
CA PHE A 31 -9.29 0.80 3.06
C PHE A 31 -10.73 1.14 2.68
N LYS A 32 -11.39 0.27 1.93
CA LYS A 32 -12.77 0.52 1.48
C LYS A 32 -13.76 0.61 2.62
N ASN A 33 -13.44 0.02 3.77
CA ASN A 33 -14.36 -0.05 4.91
C ASN A 33 -13.89 0.81 6.10
N THR A 34 -12.90 1.66 5.90
CA THR A 34 -12.42 2.55 6.96
C THR A 34 -13.20 3.85 6.93
N GLU A 35 -13.69 4.27 8.10
CA GLU A 35 -14.34 5.57 8.22
C GLU A 35 -13.34 6.66 7.87
N GLY A 36 -13.76 7.63 7.07
CA GLY A 36 -12.87 8.69 6.59
C GLY A 36 -12.26 8.41 5.23
N VAL A 37 -12.40 7.19 4.71
CA VAL A 37 -12.01 6.86 3.35
C VAL A 37 -13.26 6.92 2.48
N THR A 38 -13.23 7.76 1.44
CA THR A 38 -14.42 8.02 0.63
C THR A 38 -14.36 7.36 -0.73
N ASP A 39 -13.16 7.00 -1.21
CA ASP A 39 -13.04 6.35 -2.51
C ASP A 39 -11.73 5.58 -2.57
N VAL A 40 -11.73 4.45 -3.25
CA VAL A 40 -10.54 3.63 -3.46
C VAL A 40 -10.56 3.08 -4.87
N VAL A 41 -9.49 3.35 -5.63
CA VAL A 41 -9.29 2.81 -6.97
C VAL A 41 -7.98 2.04 -6.94
N ALA A 42 -8.01 0.78 -7.31
CA ALA A 42 -6.83 -0.08 -7.19
C ALA A 42 -6.46 -0.72 -8.52
N SER A 43 -5.17 -0.97 -8.69
CA SER A 43 -4.68 -1.80 -9.77
C SER A 43 -5.04 -3.26 -9.50
N ARG A 44 -4.86 -4.12 -10.49
CA ARG A 44 -4.85 -5.57 -10.25
C ARG A 44 -3.61 -5.88 -9.43
N HIS A 45 -3.62 -7.01 -8.73
CA HIS A 45 -2.41 -7.49 -8.08
C HIS A 45 -1.46 -8.06 -9.15
N TYR A 46 -0.17 -7.99 -8.88
CA TYR A 46 0.88 -8.47 -9.79
C TYR A 46 2.08 -8.91 -8.95
N THR A 47 2.96 -9.70 -9.56
CA THR A 47 4.10 -10.29 -8.88
C THR A 47 5.39 -9.61 -9.31
N THR A 48 6.28 -9.34 -8.34
CA THR A 48 7.65 -8.89 -8.63
C THR A 48 8.62 -9.71 -7.80
N PRO A 49 9.90 -9.85 -8.27
CA PRO A 49 10.92 -10.53 -7.48
C PRO A 49 11.16 -9.79 -6.16
N SER A 50 11.63 -10.52 -5.14
CA SER A 50 12.00 -9.87 -3.89
C SER A 50 13.11 -8.86 -4.17
N TYR A 51 13.05 -7.74 -3.45
CA TYR A 51 13.88 -6.57 -3.71
C TYR A 51 15.37 -6.86 -3.74
N ASN A 52 15.85 -7.65 -2.79
CA ASN A 52 17.29 -7.94 -2.67
C ASN A 52 17.59 -9.42 -2.90
N GLY A 53 16.69 -10.15 -3.54
CA GLY A 53 16.85 -11.58 -3.74
C GLY A 53 16.62 -12.41 -2.50
N CYS A 54 16.14 -11.80 -1.42
CA CYS A 54 15.92 -12.45 -0.14
C CYS A 54 14.42 -12.68 0.02
N GLY A 55 14.04 -13.95 0.27
CA GLY A 55 12.62 -14.29 0.44
C GLY A 55 11.91 -14.58 -0.87
N GLU A 56 10.62 -14.80 -0.77
CA GLU A 56 9.78 -15.16 -1.91
C GLU A 56 9.42 -13.92 -2.73
N ASP A 57 8.93 -14.16 -3.93
CA ASP A 57 8.42 -13.06 -4.76
C ASP A 57 7.27 -12.35 -4.05
N TYR A 58 7.12 -11.07 -4.34
CA TYR A 58 6.04 -10.27 -3.78
C TYR A 58 4.82 -10.27 -4.66
N THR A 59 3.65 -10.34 -4.03
CA THR A 59 2.40 -9.94 -4.65
C THR A 59 2.16 -8.48 -4.29
N ASN A 60 1.91 -7.65 -5.28
CA ASN A 60 1.80 -6.20 -5.11
C ASN A 60 0.49 -5.67 -5.65
N MET A 61 0.10 -4.51 -5.14
CA MET A 61 -1.04 -3.75 -5.64
C MET A 61 -0.78 -2.28 -5.35
N VAL A 62 -1.24 -1.39 -6.23
CA VAL A 62 -1.19 0.05 -5.98
C VAL A 62 -2.61 0.55 -5.92
N ALA A 63 -2.91 1.39 -4.95
CA ALA A 63 -4.25 1.93 -4.77
C ALA A 63 -4.21 3.44 -4.60
N GLN A 64 -5.17 4.11 -5.21
CA GLN A 64 -5.41 5.53 -4.97
C GLN A 64 -6.55 5.62 -3.95
N VAL A 65 -6.28 6.23 -2.82
CA VAL A 65 -7.21 6.32 -1.71
C VAL A 65 -7.54 7.79 -1.46
N THR A 66 -8.82 8.12 -1.52
CA THR A 66 -9.30 9.45 -1.19
C THR A 66 -9.82 9.41 0.25
N THR A 67 -9.35 10.34 1.08
CA THR A 67 -9.63 10.28 2.51
C THR A 67 -9.69 11.67 3.12
N SER A 68 -10.51 11.80 4.18
CA SER A 68 -10.51 13.02 4.99
C SER A 68 -9.52 12.94 6.16
N LEU A 69 -8.85 11.79 6.33
CA LEU A 69 -7.85 11.65 7.39
C LEU A 69 -6.63 12.52 7.09
N SER A 70 -5.95 12.97 8.16
CA SER A 70 -4.66 13.65 8.00
C SER A 70 -3.62 12.64 7.54
N LEU A 71 -2.48 13.13 7.08
CA LEU A 71 -1.37 12.25 6.70
C LEU A 71 -0.93 11.38 7.87
N ASP A 72 -0.79 11.99 9.06
CA ASP A 72 -0.37 11.23 10.24
C ASP A 72 -1.35 10.11 10.57
N ASP A 73 -2.64 10.40 10.55
CA ASP A 73 -3.65 9.40 10.85
C ASP A 73 -3.71 8.33 9.76
N PHE A 74 -3.51 8.73 8.52
CA PHE A 74 -3.50 7.78 7.41
C PHE A 74 -2.29 6.84 7.48
N VAL A 75 -1.13 7.38 7.80
CA VAL A 75 0.07 6.55 8.01
C VAL A 75 -0.14 5.59 9.18
N ALA A 76 -0.73 6.07 10.27
CA ALA A 76 -1.04 5.21 11.41
C ALA A 76 -1.97 4.06 11.00
N LEU A 77 -2.94 4.33 10.16
CA LEU A 77 -3.83 3.30 9.63
C LEU A 77 -3.04 2.22 8.88
N THR A 78 -2.11 2.63 8.00
CA THR A 78 -1.33 1.66 7.23
C THR A 78 -0.47 0.79 8.14
N LYS A 79 0.13 1.37 9.17
CA LYS A 79 0.97 0.61 10.10
C LYS A 79 0.13 -0.33 10.95
N ASN A 80 -1.08 0.07 11.34
CA ASN A 80 -1.99 -0.81 12.06
C ASN A 80 -2.41 -2.00 11.19
N MET A 81 -2.59 -1.79 9.89
CA MET A 81 -2.90 -2.88 8.97
C MET A 81 -1.78 -3.91 8.92
N GLU A 82 -0.52 -3.44 8.95
CA GLU A 82 0.64 -4.34 8.97
C GLU A 82 0.67 -5.18 10.24
N VAL A 83 0.39 -4.55 11.39
CA VAL A 83 0.34 -5.27 12.67
C VAL A 83 -0.76 -6.32 12.65
N ARG A 84 -1.92 -5.98 12.11
CA ARG A 84 -3.06 -6.92 12.04
C ARG A 84 -2.79 -8.09 11.11
N ALA A 85 -1.85 -7.95 10.19
CA ALA A 85 -1.45 -9.02 9.29
C ALA A 85 -0.33 -9.88 9.90
N TRP A 86 -0.09 -9.76 11.21
CA TRP A 86 0.89 -10.55 11.97
C TRP A 86 2.34 -10.21 11.63
N ARG A 87 2.60 -9.01 11.09
CA ARG A 87 3.97 -8.55 10.88
C ARG A 87 4.58 -8.18 12.23
N THR A 88 5.69 -8.83 12.60
CA THR A 88 6.35 -8.62 13.89
C THR A 88 7.77 -8.10 13.69
N PRO A 89 8.35 -7.43 14.72
CA PRO A 89 9.75 -6.96 14.60
C PRO A 89 10.74 -8.10 14.36
N GLU A 90 10.46 -9.31 14.86
CA GLU A 90 11.35 -10.46 14.68
C GLU A 90 11.48 -10.86 13.21
N MET A 91 10.55 -10.47 12.37
CA MET A 91 10.59 -10.81 10.94
C MET A 91 11.55 -9.92 10.17
N LYS A 92 11.98 -8.81 10.75
CA LYS A 92 12.88 -7.88 10.07
C LYS A 92 14.20 -8.58 9.76
N GLY A 93 14.63 -8.50 8.50
CA GLY A 93 15.86 -9.15 8.07
C GLY A 93 15.71 -10.61 7.68
N THR A 94 14.54 -11.22 7.88
CA THR A 94 14.32 -12.63 7.51
C THR A 94 13.87 -12.78 6.07
N GLY A 95 13.45 -11.69 5.42
CA GLY A 95 12.86 -11.75 4.08
C GLY A 95 11.35 -12.04 4.10
N VAL A 96 10.77 -12.24 5.27
CA VAL A 96 9.34 -12.54 5.42
C VAL A 96 8.58 -11.26 5.68
N VAL A 97 7.65 -10.91 4.78
CA VAL A 97 6.84 -9.69 4.91
C VAL A 97 5.37 -10.06 4.69
N PRO A 98 4.61 -10.27 5.77
CA PRO A 98 3.19 -10.60 5.64
C PRO A 98 2.38 -9.50 4.97
N LEU A 99 2.69 -8.26 5.27
CA LEU A 99 2.05 -7.12 4.63
C LEU A 99 2.92 -5.89 4.78
N ASP A 100 3.07 -5.17 3.67
CA ASP A 100 3.76 -3.89 3.65
C ASP A 100 2.81 -2.90 2.97
N VAL A 101 2.50 -1.79 3.64
CA VAL A 101 1.61 -0.76 3.11
C VAL A 101 2.30 0.58 3.28
N ASP A 102 2.71 1.19 2.18
CA ASP A 102 3.48 2.42 2.20
C ASP A 102 2.76 3.53 1.46
N VAL A 103 2.69 4.70 2.10
CA VAL A 103 2.19 5.90 1.47
C VAL A 103 3.32 6.44 0.59
N VAL A 104 3.16 6.38 -0.72
CA VAL A 104 4.22 6.79 -1.66
C VAL A 104 3.98 8.20 -2.16
N VAL A 105 2.72 8.57 -2.42
CA VAL A 105 2.36 9.90 -2.88
C VAL A 105 1.23 10.42 -2.00
N TRP A 106 1.33 11.69 -1.60
CA TRP A 106 0.30 12.36 -0.81
C TRP A 106 0.00 13.71 -1.43
N ASN A 107 -1.24 13.88 -1.91
CA ASN A 107 -1.70 15.12 -2.57
C ASN A 107 -0.72 15.58 -3.66
N GLY A 108 -0.27 14.64 -4.49
CA GLY A 108 0.62 14.93 -5.59
C GLY A 108 2.09 15.06 -5.23
N ASN A 109 2.43 14.95 -3.94
CA ASN A 109 3.82 15.05 -3.50
C ASN A 109 4.38 13.66 -3.23
N VAL A 110 5.53 13.35 -3.81
CA VAL A 110 6.20 12.05 -3.59
C VAL A 110 6.83 12.09 -2.20
N VAL A 111 6.35 11.23 -1.29
CA VAL A 111 6.85 11.19 0.09
C VAL A 111 7.79 10.00 0.31
N ARG A 112 7.86 9.06 -0.62
CA ARG A 112 8.82 7.95 -0.60
C ARG A 112 9.48 7.81 -1.97
N PRO A 113 10.48 8.66 -2.27
CA PRO A 113 11.05 8.70 -3.62
C PRO A 113 11.66 7.38 -4.08
N SER A 114 12.29 6.62 -3.16
CA SER A 114 12.90 5.35 -3.56
C SER A 114 11.85 4.32 -3.99
N ASP A 115 10.69 4.32 -3.34
CA ASP A 115 9.60 3.42 -3.75
C ASP A 115 8.95 3.89 -5.02
N PHE A 116 8.86 5.21 -5.22
CA PHE A 116 8.21 5.79 -6.37
C PHE A 116 8.85 5.32 -7.69
N GLU A 117 10.13 4.99 -7.66
CA GLU A 117 10.88 4.61 -8.86
C GLU A 117 11.00 3.09 -9.04
N ARG A 118 10.50 2.29 -8.09
CA ARG A 118 10.67 0.83 -8.16
C ARG A 118 9.53 0.15 -8.89
N ARG A 119 9.83 -1.00 -9.49
CA ARG A 119 8.86 -1.74 -10.29
C ARG A 119 7.65 -2.19 -9.47
N HIS A 120 7.85 -2.52 -8.20
CA HIS A 120 6.74 -2.95 -7.36
C HIS A 120 5.69 -1.85 -7.21
N PHE A 121 6.06 -0.61 -7.50
CA PHE A 121 5.13 0.53 -7.47
C PHE A 121 4.76 1.00 -8.88
N THR A 122 5.75 1.14 -9.78
CA THR A 122 5.52 1.78 -11.07
C THR A 122 4.54 1.00 -11.94
N ILE A 123 4.55 -0.33 -11.85
CA ILE A 123 3.63 -1.16 -12.64
C ILE A 123 2.17 -0.82 -12.28
N GLY A 124 1.86 -0.83 -10.98
CA GLY A 124 0.49 -0.53 -10.54
C GLY A 124 0.12 0.93 -10.73
N TYR A 125 1.08 1.82 -10.51
CA TYR A 125 0.82 3.25 -10.66
C TYR A 125 0.48 3.58 -12.12
N ALA A 126 1.20 2.99 -13.06
CA ALA A 126 0.91 3.17 -14.48
C ALA A 126 -0.49 2.65 -14.84
N ALA A 127 -0.92 1.58 -14.20
CA ALA A 127 -2.25 1.03 -14.44
C ALA A 127 -3.36 1.94 -13.93
N LEU A 128 -3.08 2.73 -12.88
CA LEU A 128 -4.04 3.69 -12.35
C LEU A 128 -4.09 4.97 -13.17
N ASN A 129 -3.02 5.27 -13.88
CA ASN A 129 -2.88 6.51 -14.63
C ASN A 129 -2.51 6.22 -16.08
N PRO A 130 -3.38 5.54 -16.82
CA PRO A 130 -3.09 5.27 -18.22
C PRO A 130 -3.02 6.61 -18.98
N ALA A 131 -2.02 6.76 -19.80
CA ALA A 131 -1.79 8.00 -20.53
C ALA A 131 -2.93 8.31 -21.50
#